data_002536fa76b6d28e91b5281ce89a2f45
#
_entry.id   002536fa76b6d28e91b5281ce89a2f45
#
_cell.length_a   1.000
_cell.length_b   1.000
_cell.length_c   1.000
_cell.angle_alpha   90.00
_cell.angle_beta   90.00
_cell.angle_gamma   90.00
#
_symmetry.space_group_name_H-M   'P 1'
#
loop_
_entity.id
_entity.type
_entity.pdbx_description
1 polymer ?
#
loop_
_entity_poly.entity_id
_entity_poly.type
_entity_poly.pdbx_seq_one_letter_code
_entity_poly.pdbx_strand_id
1 'polypeptide(L)'
;MTKAPPLSPGQTAELADMFRLMGDASRLRIVLACLEAPVAVGDIAARLGLSPSLVSHHLRLLRAGRILKATRRGKQVFYAAADAHISRVVADMVAHVGEARHDVGEGRHDGDFP
;
A
#
# COMPACT_ATOMS: atom_id res chain seq x y z
N MET A 1 -24.14 -0.22 11.93
CA MET A 1 -22.90 -0.76 11.40
C MET A 1 -23.16 -1.73 10.28
N THR A 2 -22.42 -1.60 9.23
CA THR A 2 -22.63 -2.41 8.04
C THR A 2 -21.73 -3.61 8.06
N LYS A 3 -22.30 -4.77 7.82
CA LYS A 3 -21.49 -5.96 7.70
C LYS A 3 -20.85 -6.01 6.34
N ALA A 4 -19.64 -6.50 6.29
CA ALA A 4 -19.01 -6.76 5.01
C ALA A 4 -19.75 -7.90 4.31
N PRO A 5 -19.89 -7.86 2.98
CA PRO A 5 -20.51 -8.98 2.27
C PRO A 5 -19.67 -10.23 2.43
N PRO A 6 -20.28 -11.38 2.40
CA PRO A 6 -19.51 -12.62 2.49
C PRO A 6 -18.60 -12.76 1.26
N LEU A 7 -17.40 -13.26 1.48
CA LEU A 7 -16.45 -13.49 0.42
C LEU A 7 -16.41 -14.95 0.04
N SER A 8 -16.21 -15.22 -1.23
CA SER A 8 -15.91 -16.58 -1.67
C SER A 8 -14.50 -16.96 -1.24
N PRO A 9 -14.17 -18.27 -1.21
CA PRO A 9 -12.78 -18.66 -0.92
C PRO A 9 -11.77 -18.02 -1.84
N GLY A 10 -12.09 -17.87 -3.12
CA GLY A 10 -11.19 -17.18 -4.06
C GLY A 10 -11.01 -15.71 -3.72
N GLN A 11 -12.07 -15.03 -3.33
CA GLN A 11 -11.97 -13.63 -2.94
C GLN A 11 -11.18 -13.46 -1.65
N THR A 12 -11.34 -14.39 -0.71
CA THR A 12 -10.55 -14.35 0.52
C THR A 12 -9.06 -14.52 0.20
N ALA A 13 -8.72 -15.44 -0.70
CA ALA A 13 -7.33 -15.64 -1.10
C ALA A 13 -6.78 -14.41 -1.79
N GLU A 14 -7.58 -13.78 -2.66
CA GLU A 14 -7.15 -12.55 -3.33
C GLU A 14 -6.88 -11.44 -2.32
N LEU A 15 -7.77 -11.27 -1.35
CA LEU A 15 -7.58 -10.24 -0.32
C LEU A 15 -6.33 -10.53 0.51
N ALA A 16 -6.11 -11.78 0.88
CA ALA A 16 -4.91 -12.15 1.63
C ALA A 16 -3.64 -11.85 0.83
N ASP A 17 -3.66 -12.09 -0.48
CA ASP A 17 -2.52 -11.77 -1.33
C ASP A 17 -2.26 -10.26 -1.37
N MET A 18 -3.30 -9.45 -1.37
CA MET A 18 -3.13 -8.01 -1.35
C MET A 18 -2.40 -7.55 -0.08
N PHE A 19 -2.80 -8.09 1.07
CA PHE A 19 -2.10 -7.77 2.30
C PHE A 19 -0.67 -8.27 2.30
N ARG A 20 -0.43 -9.45 1.74
CA ARG A 20 0.94 -9.98 1.65
C ARG A 20 1.82 -9.10 0.77
N LEU A 21 1.29 -8.62 -0.36
CA LEU A 21 2.05 -7.72 -1.23
C LEU A 21 2.42 -6.44 -0.51
N MET A 22 1.49 -5.87 0.26
CA MET A 22 1.76 -4.64 1.00
C MET A 22 2.54 -4.87 2.29
N GLY A 23 2.73 -6.13 2.68
CA GLY A 23 3.48 -6.46 3.89
C GLY A 23 4.99 -6.35 3.74
N ASP A 24 5.50 -6.10 2.54
CA ASP A 24 6.90 -5.83 2.32
C ASP A 24 7.16 -4.33 2.48
N ALA A 25 8.15 -3.95 3.28
CA ALA A 25 8.37 -2.55 3.61
C ALA A 25 8.63 -1.69 2.38
N SER A 26 9.42 -2.18 1.43
CA SER A 26 9.70 -1.41 0.21
C SER A 26 8.44 -1.21 -0.62
N ARG A 27 7.65 -2.26 -0.80
CA ARG A 27 6.39 -2.14 -1.54
C ARG A 27 5.42 -1.21 -0.84
N LEU A 28 5.34 -1.30 0.49
CA LEU A 28 4.46 -0.40 1.23
C LEU A 28 4.87 1.05 1.05
N ARG A 29 6.17 1.34 1.09
CA ARG A 29 6.64 2.70 0.84
C ARG A 29 6.23 3.21 -0.54
N ILE A 30 6.26 2.34 -1.53
CA ILE A 30 5.83 2.70 -2.88
C ILE A 30 4.33 3.02 -2.89
N VAL A 31 3.52 2.19 -2.26
CA VAL A 31 2.08 2.43 -2.17
C VAL A 31 1.81 3.78 -1.51
N LEU A 32 2.50 4.05 -0.40
CA LEU A 32 2.32 5.32 0.32
C LEU A 32 2.66 6.51 -0.56
N ALA A 33 3.71 6.39 -1.39
CA ALA A 33 4.10 7.47 -2.29
C ALA A 33 3.05 7.76 -3.35
N CYS A 34 2.18 6.78 -3.65
CA CYS A 34 1.20 6.90 -4.71
C CYS A 34 -0.23 7.21 -4.20
N LEU A 35 -0.40 7.43 -2.90
CA LEU A 35 -1.77 7.57 -2.36
C LEU A 35 -2.44 8.88 -2.75
N GLU A 36 -1.72 9.99 -2.72
CA GLU A 36 -2.37 11.28 -2.89
C GLU A 36 -2.51 11.70 -4.33
N ALA A 37 -1.59 11.30 -5.18
CA ALA A 37 -1.59 11.70 -6.57
C ALA A 37 -0.76 10.71 -7.37
N PRO A 38 -1.01 10.61 -8.68
CA PRO A 38 -0.19 9.75 -9.54
C PRO A 38 1.26 10.20 -9.53
N VAL A 39 2.19 9.24 -9.52
CA VAL A 39 3.62 9.51 -9.47
C VAL A 39 4.32 8.68 -10.54
N ALA A 40 5.24 9.29 -11.26
CA ALA A 40 6.03 8.61 -12.29
C ALA A 40 7.08 7.70 -11.65
N VAL A 41 7.43 6.63 -12.35
CA VAL A 41 8.39 5.62 -11.86
C VAL A 41 9.69 6.25 -11.40
N GLY A 42 10.25 7.15 -12.22
CA GLY A 42 11.52 7.79 -11.87
C GLY A 42 11.43 8.61 -10.59
N ASP A 43 10.30 9.27 -10.39
CA ASP A 43 10.10 10.06 -9.18
C ASP A 43 9.96 9.19 -7.94
N ILE A 44 9.29 8.05 -8.09
CA ILE A 44 9.18 7.10 -6.97
C ILE A 44 10.57 6.62 -6.56
N ALA A 45 11.37 6.20 -7.55
CA ALA A 45 12.70 5.70 -7.29
C ALA A 45 13.57 6.77 -6.61
N ALA A 46 13.50 8.00 -7.11
CA ALA A 46 14.29 9.09 -6.53
C ALA A 46 13.87 9.39 -5.10
N ARG A 47 12.57 9.47 -4.85
CA ARG A 47 12.06 9.80 -3.50
C ARG A 47 12.42 8.74 -2.49
N LEU A 48 12.41 7.48 -2.90
CA LEU A 48 12.60 6.39 -1.96
C LEU A 48 14.06 5.89 -1.89
N GLY A 49 14.90 6.40 -2.76
CA GLY A 49 16.29 5.97 -2.79
C GLY A 49 16.45 4.52 -3.24
N LEU A 50 15.57 4.06 -4.12
CA LEU A 50 15.60 2.70 -4.64
C LEU A 50 16.00 2.73 -6.10
N SER A 51 16.56 1.61 -6.60
CA SER A 51 16.89 1.54 -8.00
C SER A 51 15.63 1.54 -8.86
N PRO A 52 15.66 2.15 -10.04
CA PRO A 52 14.49 2.12 -10.92
C PRO A 52 14.04 0.71 -11.29
N SER A 53 14.96 -0.22 -11.48
CA SER A 53 14.57 -1.58 -11.83
C SER A 53 13.88 -2.30 -10.68
N LEU A 54 14.31 -2.06 -9.45
CA LEU A 54 13.63 -2.62 -8.28
C LEU A 54 12.23 -2.03 -8.14
N VAL A 55 12.11 -0.70 -8.29
CA VAL A 55 10.81 -0.04 -8.23
C VAL A 55 9.89 -0.59 -9.30
N SER A 56 10.38 -0.74 -10.54
CA SER A 56 9.58 -1.29 -11.63
C SER A 56 9.11 -2.71 -11.33
N HIS A 57 9.96 -3.51 -10.72
CA HIS A 57 9.58 -4.87 -10.33
C HIS A 57 8.43 -4.84 -9.31
N HIS A 58 8.57 -4.02 -8.27
CA HIS A 58 7.52 -3.90 -7.26
C HIS A 58 6.23 -3.34 -7.83
N LEU A 59 6.33 -2.36 -8.74
CA LEU A 59 5.15 -1.77 -9.36
C LEU A 59 4.38 -2.79 -10.19
N ARG A 60 5.09 -3.70 -10.87
CA ARG A 60 4.42 -4.75 -11.63
C ARG A 60 3.61 -5.66 -10.71
N LEU A 61 4.17 -6.03 -9.57
CA LEU A 61 3.48 -6.87 -8.61
C LEU A 61 2.26 -6.16 -8.04
N LEU A 62 2.42 -4.90 -7.67
CA LEU A 62 1.34 -4.13 -7.07
C LEU A 62 0.21 -3.86 -8.07
N ARG A 63 0.56 -3.67 -9.33
CA ARG A 63 -0.44 -3.50 -10.38
C ARG A 63 -1.17 -4.81 -10.64
N ALA A 64 -0.45 -5.92 -10.75
CA ALA A 64 -1.07 -7.22 -10.96
C ALA A 64 -2.01 -7.57 -9.81
N GLY A 65 -1.66 -7.17 -8.59
CA GLY A 65 -2.50 -7.39 -7.42
C GLY A 65 -3.62 -6.37 -7.25
N ARG A 66 -3.78 -5.45 -8.20
CA ARG A 66 -4.83 -4.44 -8.20
C ARG A 66 -4.76 -3.49 -7.00
N ILE A 67 -3.57 -3.29 -6.47
CA ILE A 67 -3.33 -2.31 -5.41
C ILE A 67 -3.04 -0.95 -6.03
N LEU A 68 -2.28 -0.94 -7.13
CA LEU A 68 -2.00 0.27 -7.89
C LEU A 68 -2.52 0.12 -9.32
N LYS A 69 -2.77 1.26 -9.94
CA LYS A 69 -3.09 1.32 -11.36
C LYS A 69 -2.06 2.19 -12.06
N ALA A 70 -1.85 1.91 -13.34
CA ALA A 70 -0.90 2.64 -14.16
C ALA A 70 -1.65 3.42 -15.23
N THR A 71 -1.21 4.66 -15.47
CA THR A 71 -1.78 5.50 -16.50
C THR A 71 -0.62 6.10 -17.30
N ARG A 72 -0.68 5.94 -18.62
CA ARG A 72 0.34 6.51 -19.47
C ARG A 72 -0.03 7.95 -19.82
N ARG A 73 0.94 8.84 -19.70
CA ARG A 73 0.80 10.23 -20.14
C ARG A 73 2.03 10.55 -20.99
N GLY A 74 1.84 10.60 -22.30
CA GLY A 74 2.95 10.78 -23.20
C GLY A 74 3.92 9.61 -23.10
N LYS A 75 5.16 9.90 -22.78
CA LYS A 75 6.19 8.87 -22.66
C LYS A 75 6.35 8.33 -21.25
N GLN A 76 5.60 8.86 -20.30
CA GLN A 76 5.75 8.46 -18.90
C GLN A 76 4.56 7.64 -18.46
N VAL A 77 4.82 6.75 -17.51
CA VAL A 77 3.78 5.97 -16.85
C VAL A 77 3.69 6.42 -15.42
N PHE A 78 2.48 6.78 -14.99
CA PHE A 78 2.21 7.23 -13.63
C PHE A 78 1.45 6.17 -12.88
N TYR A 79 1.77 6.01 -11.61
CA TYR A 79 1.13 5.02 -10.75
C TYR A 79 0.38 5.71 -9.64
N ALA A 80 -0.79 5.19 -9.32
CA ALA A 80 -1.65 5.72 -8.26
C ALA A 80 -2.39 4.56 -7.61
N ALA A 81 -3.04 4.81 -6.48
CA ALA A 81 -3.89 3.81 -5.86
C ALA A 81 -4.95 3.36 -6.86
N ALA A 82 -5.26 2.07 -6.86
CA ALA A 82 -6.19 1.50 -7.82
C ALA A 82 -7.57 2.13 -7.74
N ASP A 83 -8.01 2.44 -6.53
CA ASP A 83 -9.31 3.08 -6.32
C ASP A 83 -9.35 3.72 -4.93
N ALA A 84 -10.48 4.33 -4.61
CA ALA A 84 -10.65 4.99 -3.34
C ALA A 84 -10.65 4.04 -2.16
N HIS A 85 -11.02 2.78 -2.37
CA HIS A 85 -11.00 1.80 -1.28
C HIS A 85 -9.58 1.56 -0.81
N ILE A 86 -8.65 1.37 -1.75
CA ILE A 86 -7.25 1.18 -1.41
C ILE A 86 -6.70 2.41 -0.70
N SER A 87 -6.95 3.62 -1.25
CA SER A 87 -6.46 4.85 -0.63
C SER A 87 -6.95 4.99 0.79
N ARG A 88 -8.25 4.73 1.00
CA ARG A 88 -8.85 4.93 2.32
C ARG A 88 -8.32 3.93 3.34
N VAL A 89 -8.25 2.65 2.96
CA VAL A 89 -7.77 1.62 3.88
C VAL A 89 -6.34 1.90 4.30
N VAL A 90 -5.48 2.20 3.34
CA VAL A 90 -4.07 2.44 3.66
C VAL A 90 -3.93 3.73 4.47
N ALA A 91 -4.64 4.79 4.10
CA ALA A 91 -4.58 6.03 4.86
C ALA A 91 -5.07 5.83 6.30
N ASP A 92 -6.12 5.04 6.48
CA ASP A 92 -6.62 4.74 7.81
C ASP A 92 -5.61 3.96 8.63
N MET A 93 -4.91 3.01 8.01
CA MET A 93 -3.87 2.26 8.70
C MET A 93 -2.70 3.16 9.07
N VAL A 94 -2.33 4.08 8.19
CA VAL A 94 -1.28 5.05 8.49
C VAL A 94 -1.69 5.93 9.68
N ALA A 95 -2.93 6.40 9.68
CA ALA A 95 -3.42 7.20 10.79
C ALA A 95 -3.39 6.42 12.11
N HIS A 96 -3.78 5.15 12.04
CA HIS A 96 -3.76 4.28 13.20
C HIS A 96 -2.35 4.14 13.78
N VAL A 97 -1.37 3.86 12.91
CA VAL A 97 0.02 3.70 13.35
C VAL A 97 0.58 5.02 13.86
N GLY A 98 0.18 6.13 13.24
CA GLY A 98 0.68 7.44 13.64
C GLY A 98 0.04 8.01 14.88
N GLU A 99 -1.04 7.41 15.37
CA GLU A 99 -1.66 7.90 16.59
C GLU A 99 -0.71 7.72 17.76
N ALA A 100 -0.71 8.69 18.61
CA ALA A 100 0.22 8.66 19.71
C ALA A 100 0.00 7.46 20.58
N ARG A 101 1.10 6.86 20.97
CA ARG A 101 1.02 5.77 21.89
C ARG A 101 1.30 6.21 23.27
N HIS A 102 1.14 7.48 23.51
CA HIS A 102 1.36 8.00 24.84
C HIS A 102 0.43 7.38 25.85
N ASP A 103 -0.69 6.92 25.39
CA ASP A 103 -1.63 6.28 26.28
C ASP A 103 -1.17 4.90 26.65
N VAL A 104 -0.25 4.38 25.99
CA VAL A 104 0.11 3.04 26.21
C VAL A 104 1.14 2.96 27.20
N GLY A 105 1.46 3.68 27.61
CA GLY A 105 2.42 3.38 28.45
C GLY A 105 2.79 2.03 28.45
N GLU A 106 2.22 1.93 28.20
CA GLU A 106 2.45 1.06 28.16
C GLU A 106 2.76 0.09 27.69
N GLY A 107 2.86 -0.01 27.46
CA GLY A 107 3.09 -0.78 26.92
C GLY A 107 3.50 -1.51 26.38
N ARG A 108 3.53 -1.48 26.19
CA ARG A 108 3.67 -2.01 25.61
C ARG A 108 3.95 -2.86 25.23
N HIS A 109 3.86 -2.91 25.24
CA HIS A 109 3.91 -3.59 24.75
C HIS A 109 4.16 -4.22 24.09
N ASP A 110 4.26 -4.09 24.14
CA ASP A 110 4.38 -4.52 23.46
C ASP A 110 4.53 -5.37 23.00
N GLY A 111 4.90 -5.14 22.78
CA GLY A 111 4.89 -6.05 22.16
C GLY A 111 4.46 -7.09 22.38
N ASP A 112 4.25 -7.02 22.74
CA ASP A 112 3.84 -7.84 22.91
C ASP A 112 2.98 -8.40 22.35
N PHE A 113 2.73 -8.73 21.91
CA PHE A 113 1.96 -9.43 21.39
C PHE A 113 2.20 -10.33 20.94
N PRO A 114 1.95 -10.80 21.23
CA PRO A 114 2.14 -11.77 20.66
C PRO A 114 1.63 -12.09 19.89
#